data_67ecb124e7cd24b2047a7ea530bfbdea
#
_entry.id   67ecb124e7cd24b2047a7ea530bfbdea
#
_cell.length_a   1.000
_cell.length_b   1.000
_cell.length_c   1.000
_cell.angle_alpha   90.00
_cell.angle_beta   90.00
_cell.angle_gamma   90.00
#
_symmetry.space_group_name_H-M   'P 1'
#
loop_
_entity.id
_entity.type
_entity.pdbx_description
1 polymer ?
#
loop_
_entity_poly.entity_id
_entity_poly.type
_entity_poly.pdbx_seq_one_letter_code
_entity_poly.pdbx_strand_id
1 'polypeptide(L)'
;MGLRLELGYWLLMGSLTLLLRRGILSLFVAGEGAADVIALGSTYLGWMAVFYALPALTNGFQGFYRGMGKMTTTLIGTCLQAGLRTAAAAVLAPRVGLPGIAFACAFGWCVMLAFEVPYYFWTCREWKLPKASPSGLRPQARVEAQLPEAALSAETEAGSGPVR
;
A
#
# COMPACT_ATOMS: atom_id res chain seq x y z
N MET A 1 11.35 -6.62 -9.18
CA MET A 1 12.19 -5.47 -8.78
C MET A 1 11.55 -4.62 -7.67
N GLY A 2 10.26 -4.35 -7.66
CA GLY A 2 9.59 -3.50 -6.66
C GLY A 2 9.82 -3.90 -5.19
N LEU A 3 9.67 -5.18 -4.86
CA LEU A 3 9.83 -5.67 -3.49
C LEU A 3 11.25 -5.43 -2.91
N ARG A 4 12.29 -5.49 -3.76
CA ARG A 4 13.68 -5.20 -3.35
C ARG A 4 13.89 -3.72 -3.05
N LEU A 5 13.27 -2.84 -3.82
CA LEU A 5 13.31 -1.40 -3.58
C LEU A 5 12.57 -1.03 -2.29
N GLU A 6 11.45 -1.65 -2.04
CA GLU A 6 10.63 -1.43 -0.84
C GLU A 6 11.33 -1.91 0.44
N LEU A 7 11.99 -3.09 0.38
CA LEU A 7 12.85 -3.57 1.47
C LEU A 7 14.06 -2.66 1.70
N GLY A 8 14.70 -2.17 0.64
CA GLY A 8 15.78 -1.20 0.73
C GLY A 8 15.35 0.12 1.36
N TYR A 9 14.19 0.63 0.97
CA TYR A 9 13.59 1.81 1.56
C TYR A 9 13.25 1.62 3.05
N TRP A 10 12.65 0.47 3.42
CA TRP A 10 12.40 0.14 4.83
C TRP A 10 13.67 0.09 5.66
N LEU A 11 14.74 -0.57 5.17
CA LEU A 11 16.03 -0.63 5.86
C LEU A 11 16.60 0.78 6.09
N LEU A 12 16.56 1.63 5.06
CA LEU A 12 17.07 2.99 5.15
C LEU A 12 16.25 3.82 6.15
N MET A 13 14.94 3.85 6.00
CA MET A 13 14.05 4.65 6.85
C MET A 13 13.92 4.08 8.27
N GLY A 14 13.90 2.77 8.41
CA GLY A 14 13.92 2.10 9.72
C GLY A 14 15.20 2.40 10.50
N SER A 15 16.37 2.30 9.85
CA SER A 15 17.65 2.64 10.46
C SER A 15 17.72 4.12 10.83
N LEU A 16 17.27 5.02 9.97
CA LEU A 16 17.22 6.45 10.22
C LEU A 16 16.31 6.77 11.41
N THR A 17 15.14 6.14 11.47
CA THR A 17 14.21 6.29 12.59
C THR A 17 14.81 5.82 13.90
N LEU A 18 15.52 4.68 13.91
CA LEU A 18 16.18 4.16 15.10
C LEU A 18 17.30 5.06 15.59
N LEU A 19 18.06 5.65 14.67
CA LEU A 19 19.14 6.58 15.02
C LEU A 19 18.62 7.92 15.55
N LEU A 20 17.60 8.47 14.90
CA LEU A 20 17.10 9.80 15.19
C LEU A 20 15.94 9.85 16.20
N ARG A 21 15.39 8.68 16.64
CA ARG A 21 14.18 8.59 17.48
C ARG A 21 14.20 9.51 18.71
N ARG A 22 15.33 9.57 19.43
CA ARG A 22 15.47 10.42 20.61
C ARG A 22 15.55 11.91 20.23
N GLY A 23 16.31 12.25 19.21
CA GLY A 23 16.45 13.63 18.73
C GLY A 23 15.12 14.18 18.20
N ILE A 24 14.37 13.37 17.42
CA ILE A 24 13.06 13.77 16.92
C ILE A 24 12.09 13.98 18.09
N LEU A 25 12.02 13.05 19.06
CA LEU A 25 11.13 13.19 20.19
C LEU A 25 11.48 14.39 21.07
N SER A 26 12.77 14.66 21.31
CA SER A 26 13.20 15.83 22.09
C SER A 26 12.86 17.17 21.42
N LEU A 27 12.65 17.19 20.11
CA LEU A 27 12.23 18.40 19.38
C LEU A 27 10.74 18.73 19.63
N PHE A 28 9.91 17.69 19.86
CA PHE A 28 8.46 17.84 20.02
C PHE A 28 8.01 17.84 21.48
N VAL A 29 8.82 17.32 22.39
CA VAL A 29 8.45 17.16 23.80
C VAL A 29 9.34 18.05 24.65
N ALA A 30 8.78 19.12 25.21
CA ALA A 30 9.44 20.04 26.12
C ALA A 30 8.60 20.20 27.40
N GLY A 31 9.24 20.39 28.56
CA GLY A 31 8.60 20.66 29.84
C GLY A 31 8.84 19.57 30.89
N GLU A 32 8.16 19.69 32.03
CA GLU A 32 8.25 18.73 33.15
C GLU A 32 7.69 17.37 32.70
N GLY A 33 8.44 16.28 32.93
CA GLY A 33 8.08 14.93 32.47
C GLY A 33 8.49 14.59 31.04
N ALA A 34 9.18 15.49 30.32
CA ALA A 34 9.66 15.24 28.95
C ALA A 34 10.52 13.97 28.85
N ALA A 35 11.35 13.70 29.86
CA ALA A 35 12.25 12.55 29.87
C ALA A 35 11.47 11.21 29.83
N ASP A 36 10.40 11.09 30.59
CA ASP A 36 9.59 9.87 30.64
C ASP A 36 8.83 9.65 29.32
N VAL A 37 8.28 10.71 28.75
CA VAL A 37 7.59 10.68 27.45
C VAL A 37 8.57 10.31 26.33
N ILE A 38 9.78 10.86 26.34
CA ILE A 38 10.83 10.53 25.35
C ILE A 38 11.28 9.07 25.51
N ALA A 39 11.45 8.58 26.74
CA ALA A 39 11.81 7.19 27.01
C ALA A 39 10.75 6.24 26.47
N LEU A 40 9.48 6.48 26.82
CA LEU A 40 8.33 5.66 26.38
C LEU A 40 8.14 5.72 24.86
N GLY A 41 8.18 6.93 24.28
CA GLY A 41 8.06 7.14 22.84
C GLY A 41 9.22 6.53 22.05
N SER A 42 10.46 6.61 22.58
CA SER A 42 11.62 5.99 21.93
C SER A 42 11.53 4.46 21.89
N THR A 43 10.96 3.86 22.94
CA THR A 43 10.68 2.42 22.99
C THR A 43 9.62 2.04 21.96
N TYR A 44 8.53 2.78 21.89
CA TYR A 44 7.48 2.59 20.89
C TYR A 44 8.00 2.70 19.45
N LEU A 45 8.75 3.77 19.14
CA LEU A 45 9.36 3.95 17.83
C LEU A 45 10.35 2.84 17.48
N GLY A 46 11.04 2.28 18.47
CA GLY A 46 11.93 1.14 18.29
C GLY A 46 11.18 -0.09 17.79
N TRP A 47 10.07 -0.44 18.44
CA TRP A 47 9.21 -1.54 18.01
C TRP A 47 8.59 -1.28 16.64
N MET A 48 8.08 -0.08 16.42
CA MET A 48 7.49 0.30 15.13
C MET A 48 8.49 0.24 13.98
N ALA A 49 9.75 0.65 14.18
CA ALA A 49 10.76 0.60 13.13
C ALA A 49 11.01 -0.84 12.63
N VAL A 50 10.98 -1.82 13.54
CA VAL A 50 11.07 -3.25 13.17
C VAL A 50 9.79 -3.70 12.46
N PHE A 51 8.62 -3.36 12.98
CA PHE A 51 7.34 -3.77 12.42
C PHE A 51 7.02 -3.11 11.08
N TYR A 52 7.64 -2.00 10.72
CA TYR A 52 7.48 -1.36 9.41
C TYR A 52 7.94 -2.22 8.22
N ALA A 53 8.65 -3.31 8.45
CA ALA A 53 8.88 -4.32 7.41
C ALA A 53 7.57 -4.92 6.88
N LEU A 54 6.57 -5.11 7.75
CA LEU A 54 5.29 -5.71 7.39
C LEU A 54 4.49 -4.83 6.40
N PRO A 55 4.24 -3.52 6.67
CA PRO A 55 3.59 -2.66 5.69
C PRO A 55 4.41 -2.45 4.42
N ALA A 56 5.73 -2.50 4.45
CA ALA A 56 6.53 -2.48 3.24
C ALA A 56 6.22 -3.68 2.34
N LEU A 57 6.11 -4.87 2.91
CA LEU A 57 5.70 -6.07 2.17
C LEU A 57 4.26 -5.98 1.65
N THR A 58 3.30 -5.54 2.48
CA THR A 58 1.90 -5.40 2.06
C THR A 58 1.74 -4.39 0.93
N ASN A 59 2.46 -3.25 0.97
CA ASN A 59 2.45 -2.26 -0.10
C ASN A 59 2.94 -2.83 -1.42
N GLY A 60 3.97 -3.68 -1.39
CA GLY A 60 4.47 -4.39 -2.57
C GLY A 60 3.40 -5.29 -3.21
N PHE A 61 2.69 -6.08 -2.41
CA PHE A 61 1.57 -6.92 -2.89
C PHE A 61 0.40 -6.07 -3.39
N GLN A 62 0.03 -5.03 -2.67
CA GLN A 62 -1.03 -4.11 -3.09
C GLN A 62 -0.70 -3.40 -4.40
N GLY A 63 0.56 -2.97 -4.60
CA GLY A 63 1.04 -2.41 -5.86
C GLY A 63 0.84 -3.39 -7.03
N PHE A 64 1.14 -4.67 -6.81
CA PHE A 64 0.90 -5.72 -7.78
C PHE A 64 -0.60 -5.90 -8.10
N TYR A 65 -1.47 -5.94 -7.10
CA TYR A 65 -2.92 -6.08 -7.32
C TYR A 65 -3.53 -4.88 -8.03
N ARG A 66 -3.09 -3.67 -7.70
CA ARG A 66 -3.51 -2.44 -8.40
C ARG A 66 -3.07 -2.46 -9.86
N GLY A 67 -1.83 -2.90 -10.14
CA GLY A 67 -1.32 -3.06 -11.50
C GLY A 67 -2.09 -4.07 -12.34
N MET A 68 -2.72 -5.07 -11.70
CA MET A 68 -3.60 -6.04 -12.36
C MET A 68 -5.07 -5.61 -12.45
N GLY A 69 -5.41 -4.40 -12.00
CA GLY A 69 -6.79 -3.90 -11.97
C GLY A 69 -7.68 -4.53 -10.88
N LYS A 70 -7.10 -5.30 -9.93
CA LYS A 70 -7.82 -5.94 -8.82
C LYS A 70 -7.91 -5.01 -7.60
N MET A 71 -8.46 -3.82 -7.77
CA MET A 71 -8.56 -2.81 -6.71
C MET A 71 -9.44 -3.24 -5.53
N THR A 72 -10.48 -4.03 -5.79
CA THR A 72 -11.40 -4.54 -4.76
C THR A 72 -10.66 -5.40 -3.73
N THR A 73 -9.68 -6.21 -4.15
CA THR A 73 -8.88 -7.04 -3.24
C THR A 73 -8.05 -6.18 -2.28
N THR A 74 -7.46 -5.11 -2.80
CA THR A 74 -6.71 -4.14 -1.99
C THR A 74 -7.62 -3.44 -0.98
N LEU A 75 -8.82 -3.04 -1.39
CA LEU A 75 -9.80 -2.39 -0.52
C LEU A 75 -10.23 -3.31 0.62
N ILE A 76 -10.60 -4.55 0.31
CA ILE A 76 -11.02 -5.54 1.32
C ILE A 76 -9.87 -5.79 2.32
N GLY A 77 -8.65 -6.01 1.82
CA GLY A 77 -7.47 -6.21 2.68
C GLY A 77 -7.23 -5.03 3.62
N THR A 78 -7.30 -3.80 3.11
CA THR A 78 -7.11 -2.59 3.92
C THR A 78 -8.20 -2.40 4.97
N CYS A 79 -9.48 -2.63 4.62
CA CYS A 79 -10.59 -2.55 5.56
C CYS A 79 -10.47 -3.61 6.66
N LEU A 80 -10.12 -4.85 6.30
CA LEU A 80 -9.90 -5.94 7.25
C LEU A 80 -8.74 -5.60 8.21
N GLN A 81 -7.62 -5.14 7.68
CA GLN A 81 -6.45 -4.76 8.47
C GLN A 81 -6.77 -3.61 9.43
N ALA A 82 -7.45 -2.55 8.96
CA ALA A 82 -7.80 -1.41 9.79
C ALA A 82 -8.77 -1.81 10.92
N GLY A 83 -9.78 -2.61 10.62
CA GLY A 83 -10.75 -3.12 11.59
C GLY A 83 -10.08 -3.99 12.66
N LEU A 84 -9.27 -4.98 12.25
CA LEU A 84 -8.57 -5.84 13.20
C LEU A 84 -7.56 -5.08 14.06
N ARG A 85 -6.83 -4.15 13.46
CA ARG A 85 -5.88 -3.29 14.18
C ARG A 85 -6.58 -2.48 15.26
N THR A 86 -7.71 -1.87 14.92
CA THR A 86 -8.50 -1.07 15.87
C THR A 86 -9.05 -1.93 17.00
N ALA A 87 -9.62 -3.09 16.68
CA ALA A 87 -10.14 -4.02 17.70
C ALA A 87 -9.01 -4.54 18.60
N ALA A 88 -7.87 -4.94 18.04
CA ALA A 88 -6.72 -5.39 18.80
C ALA A 88 -6.15 -4.27 19.70
N ALA A 89 -6.06 -3.04 19.18
CA ALA A 89 -5.61 -1.90 19.97
C ALA A 89 -6.55 -1.60 21.16
N ALA A 90 -7.85 -1.67 20.95
CA ALA A 90 -8.85 -1.47 22.02
C ALA A 90 -8.71 -2.49 23.16
N VAL A 91 -8.27 -3.71 22.86
CA VAL A 91 -8.08 -4.77 23.87
C VAL A 91 -6.68 -4.71 24.50
N LEU A 92 -5.65 -4.44 23.73
CA LEU A 92 -4.25 -4.49 24.18
C LEU A 92 -3.80 -3.18 24.85
N ALA A 93 -4.27 -2.03 24.39
CA ALA A 93 -3.84 -0.74 24.93
C ALA A 93 -4.12 -0.60 26.46
N PRO A 94 -5.31 -0.97 26.99
CA PRO A 94 -5.56 -0.87 28.43
C PRO A 94 -4.77 -1.88 29.27
N ARG A 95 -4.25 -2.96 28.67
CA ARG A 95 -3.53 -4.04 29.37
C ARG A 95 -2.01 -3.87 29.36
N VAL A 96 -1.46 -3.41 28.25
CA VAL A 96 -0.01 -3.39 27.99
C VAL A 96 0.50 -1.96 27.79
N GLY A 97 -0.41 -0.97 27.68
CA GLY A 97 -0.04 0.42 27.40
C GLY A 97 0.42 0.66 25.96
N LEU A 98 1.33 1.61 25.78
CA LEU A 98 1.81 2.04 24.45
C LEU A 98 2.40 0.90 23.60
N PRO A 99 3.22 -0.03 24.12
CA PRO A 99 3.67 -1.19 23.34
C PRO A 99 2.52 -2.05 22.81
N GLY A 100 1.40 -2.13 23.50
CA GLY A 100 0.22 -2.86 23.06
C GLY A 100 -0.34 -2.35 21.73
N ILE A 101 -0.25 -1.04 21.48
CA ILE A 101 -0.65 -0.44 20.21
C ILE A 101 0.28 -0.89 19.07
N ALA A 102 1.59 -0.95 19.33
CA ALA A 102 2.56 -1.43 18.34
C ALA A 102 2.31 -2.90 17.96
N PHE A 103 2.02 -3.75 18.96
CA PHE A 103 1.67 -5.15 18.71
C PHE A 103 0.33 -5.29 17.96
N ALA A 104 -0.67 -4.47 18.28
CA ALA A 104 -1.94 -4.45 17.55
C ALA A 104 -1.74 -4.07 16.07
N CYS A 105 -0.86 -3.12 15.79
CA CYS A 105 -0.48 -2.77 14.42
C CYS A 105 0.20 -3.94 13.70
N ALA A 106 1.19 -4.56 14.35
CA ALA A 106 1.89 -5.71 13.79
C ALA A 106 0.92 -6.87 13.51
N PHE A 107 -0.01 -7.15 14.42
CA PHE A 107 -1.03 -8.17 14.25
C PHE A 107 -1.92 -7.89 13.02
N GLY A 108 -2.40 -6.65 12.85
CA GLY A 108 -3.19 -6.26 11.69
C GLY A 108 -2.45 -6.48 10.37
N TRP A 109 -1.15 -6.15 10.30
CA TRP A 109 -0.33 -6.39 9.11
C TRP A 109 -0.02 -7.86 8.89
N CYS A 110 0.21 -8.64 9.93
CA CYS A 110 0.40 -10.10 9.79
C CYS A 110 -0.86 -10.77 9.21
N VAL A 111 -2.05 -10.41 9.68
CA VAL A 111 -3.30 -10.95 9.14
C VAL A 111 -3.48 -10.54 7.68
N MET A 112 -3.17 -9.30 7.35
CA MET A 112 -3.23 -8.81 5.97
C MET A 112 -2.28 -9.60 5.05
N LEU A 113 -1.02 -9.80 5.46
CA LEU A 113 -0.07 -10.63 4.72
C LEU A 113 -0.53 -12.08 4.59
N ALA A 114 -1.10 -12.64 5.64
CA ALA A 114 -1.66 -14.00 5.60
C ALA A 114 -2.82 -14.15 4.60
N PHE A 115 -3.51 -13.05 4.27
CA PHE A 115 -4.51 -13.00 3.21
C PHE A 115 -3.87 -12.74 1.84
N GLU A 116 -2.96 -11.79 1.73
CA GLU A 116 -2.37 -11.34 0.46
C GLU A 116 -1.43 -12.39 -0.15
N VAL A 117 -0.61 -13.05 0.66
CA VAL A 117 0.38 -14.01 0.15
C VAL A 117 -0.27 -15.23 -0.53
N PRO A 118 -1.25 -15.95 0.08
CA PRO A 118 -1.93 -17.04 -0.60
C PRO A 118 -2.68 -16.58 -1.85
N TYR A 119 -3.31 -15.41 -1.78
CA TYR A 119 -4.02 -14.83 -2.91
C TYR A 119 -3.08 -14.48 -4.08
N TYR A 120 -1.86 -14.03 -3.78
CA TYR A 120 -0.82 -13.81 -4.78
C TYR A 120 -0.44 -15.11 -5.50
N PHE A 121 -0.18 -16.18 -4.77
CA PHE A 121 0.16 -17.47 -5.36
C PHE A 121 -0.99 -18.02 -6.21
N TRP A 122 -2.23 -17.90 -5.73
CA TRP A 122 -3.41 -18.30 -6.48
C TRP A 122 -3.56 -17.50 -7.78
N THR A 123 -3.44 -16.20 -7.72
CA THR A 123 -3.51 -15.30 -8.89
C THR A 123 -2.38 -15.55 -9.89
N CYS A 124 -1.14 -15.77 -9.42
CA CYS A 124 -0.02 -16.10 -10.29
C CYS A 124 -0.21 -17.48 -10.97
N ARG A 125 -0.85 -18.41 -10.31
CA ARG A 125 -1.19 -19.73 -10.89
C ARG A 125 -2.21 -19.59 -12.01
N GLU A 126 -3.24 -18.77 -11.82
CA GLU A 126 -4.22 -18.47 -12.87
C GLU A 126 -3.61 -17.74 -14.08
N TRP A 127 -2.64 -16.83 -13.83
CA TRP A 127 -1.93 -16.11 -14.89
C TRP A 127 -1.07 -17.02 -15.76
N LYS A 128 -0.53 -18.11 -15.22
CA LYS A 128 0.27 -19.11 -15.96
C LYS A 128 -0.57 -20.02 -16.83
N LEU A 129 -1.88 -20.08 -16.64
CA LEU A 129 -2.78 -20.78 -17.53
C LEU A 129 -3.07 -19.87 -18.73
N PRO A 130 -2.78 -20.28 -19.98
CA PRO A 130 -3.12 -19.48 -21.16
C PRO A 130 -4.65 -19.34 -21.20
N LYS A 131 -5.17 -18.19 -20.80
CA LYS A 131 -6.54 -17.83 -21.12
C LYS A 131 -6.61 -17.72 -22.62
N ALA A 132 -7.23 -18.69 -23.27
CA ALA A 132 -7.69 -18.55 -24.64
C ALA A 132 -8.63 -17.35 -24.67
N SER A 133 -8.13 -16.20 -25.09
CA SER A 133 -8.92 -14.99 -25.27
C SER A 133 -9.73 -15.16 -26.56
N PRO A 134 -11.07 -15.07 -26.50
CA PRO A 134 -11.89 -15.15 -27.70
C PRO A 134 -11.76 -13.93 -28.62
N SER A 135 -11.00 -12.94 -28.25
CA SER A 135 -10.77 -11.75 -29.08
C SER A 135 -9.32 -11.29 -28.97
N GLY A 136 -8.56 -11.59 -30.00
CA GLY A 136 -7.13 -11.29 -30.14
C GLY A 136 -6.79 -9.80 -30.30
N LEU A 137 -7.46 -8.89 -29.63
CA LEU A 137 -7.16 -7.47 -29.63
C LEU A 137 -6.46 -7.10 -28.32
N ARG A 138 -5.19 -6.68 -28.43
CA ARG A 138 -4.44 -6.08 -27.34
C ARG A 138 -5.21 -4.86 -26.77
N PRO A 139 -5.16 -4.58 -25.46
CA PRO A 139 -5.87 -3.44 -24.85
C PRO A 139 -5.58 -2.09 -25.52
N GLN A 140 -4.37 -1.89 -26.06
CA GLN A 140 -4.00 -0.69 -26.81
C GLN A 140 -4.75 -0.55 -28.15
N ALA A 141 -4.95 -1.67 -28.87
CA ALA A 141 -5.70 -1.65 -30.12
C ALA A 141 -7.20 -1.34 -29.90
N ARG A 142 -7.72 -1.55 -28.68
CA ARG A 142 -9.10 -1.21 -28.33
C ARG A 142 -9.27 0.30 -28.08
N VAL A 143 -8.25 0.97 -27.57
CA VAL A 143 -8.25 2.43 -27.39
C VAL A 143 -8.09 3.12 -28.74
N GLU A 144 -7.22 2.61 -29.60
CA GLU A 144 -7.03 3.12 -30.97
C GLU A 144 -8.26 2.88 -31.86
N ALA A 145 -9.00 1.78 -31.68
CA ALA A 145 -10.23 1.50 -32.43
C ALA A 145 -11.44 2.36 -32.01
N GLN A 146 -11.40 2.98 -30.81
CA GLN A 146 -12.44 3.87 -30.30
C GLN A 146 -12.23 5.36 -30.60
N LEU A 147 -11.08 5.72 -31.14
CA LEU A 147 -10.70 7.11 -31.45
C LEU A 147 -11.07 7.67 -32.84
N PRO A 148 -11.62 6.90 -33.83
CA PRO A 148 -11.60 7.45 -35.17
C PRO A 148 -12.92 8.03 -35.71
N GLU A 149 -14.09 7.77 -35.14
CA GLU A 149 -15.29 8.31 -35.80
C GLU A 149 -15.60 9.76 -35.45
N ALA A 150 -15.24 10.20 -34.24
CA ALA A 150 -15.45 11.58 -33.82
C ALA A 150 -14.43 12.56 -34.42
N ALA A 151 -13.22 12.09 -34.75
CA ALA A 151 -12.20 12.91 -35.39
C ALA A 151 -12.41 13.05 -36.92
N LEU A 152 -12.88 11.99 -37.58
CA LEU A 152 -13.18 12.03 -39.01
C LEU A 152 -14.41 12.87 -39.36
N SER A 153 -15.42 12.89 -38.50
CA SER A 153 -16.61 13.71 -38.67
C SER A 153 -16.32 15.21 -38.49
N ALA A 154 -15.40 15.56 -37.60
CA ALA A 154 -15.00 16.96 -37.38
C ALA A 154 -14.19 17.54 -38.54
N GLU A 155 -13.37 16.75 -39.24
CA GLU A 155 -12.62 17.20 -40.41
C GLU A 155 -13.49 17.32 -41.67
N THR A 156 -14.55 16.52 -41.78
CA THR A 156 -15.45 16.59 -42.96
C THR A 156 -16.37 17.82 -42.87
N GLU A 157 -16.73 18.31 -41.69
CA GLU A 157 -17.53 19.53 -41.52
C GLU A 157 -16.69 20.82 -41.70
N ALA A 158 -15.41 20.77 -41.40
CA ALA A 158 -14.51 21.94 -41.59
C ALA A 158 -14.13 22.22 -43.06
N GLY A 159 -14.32 21.26 -43.95
CA GLY A 159 -13.96 21.36 -45.38
C GLY A 159 -15.04 21.93 -46.33
N SER A 160 -16.25 22.14 -45.87
CA SER A 160 -17.37 22.60 -46.74
C SER A 160 -17.80 24.05 -46.48
N GLY A 161 -16.80 24.96 -46.41
CA GLY A 161 -17.10 26.42 -46.49
C GLY A 161 -17.38 26.86 -47.91
N PRO A 162 -18.42 27.69 -48.16
CA PRO A 162 -18.77 28.08 -49.50
C PRO A 162 -17.75 29.07 -50.07
N VAL A 163 -17.21 28.68 -51.26
CA VAL A 163 -16.45 29.58 -52.13
C VAL A 163 -17.42 30.66 -52.67
N ARG A 164 -17.19 31.89 -52.26
CA ARG A 164 -17.64 33.09 -53.00
C ARG A 164 -16.46 33.99 -53.16
#